data_3834988617d8f644c6ba0d609c800ab1
#
_entry.id   3834988617d8f644c6ba0d609c800ab1
#
_cell.length_a   1.000
_cell.length_b   1.000
_cell.length_c   1.000
_cell.angle_alpha   90.00
_cell.angle_beta   90.00
_cell.angle_gamma   90.00
#
_symmetry.space_group_name_H-M   'P 1'
#
loop_
_entity.id
_entity.type
_entity.pdbx_description
1 polymer ?
#
loop_
_entity_poly.entity_id
_entity_poly.type
_entity_poly.pdbx_seq_one_letter_code
_entity_poly.pdbx_strand_id
1 'polypeptide(L)'
;MQASRRTFTTALASLMAGGALAACGRGSGGGKTLRLGFIPSWSDGLSMTHLVKTQLEKAGYRIKLTDLSEAGPLYAGLSQGAVDLYPSAWPDVTHKEYMDKYRKYIEDLGTYYDAAKL
;
A
#
# COMPACT_ATOMS: atom_id res chain seq x y z
N MET A 1 -20.18 0.38 -10.57
CA MET A 1 -21.29 -0.45 -10.08
C MET A 1 -22.09 0.31 -9.05
N GLN A 2 -23.27 0.70 -9.39
CA GLN A 2 -24.19 1.29 -8.42
C GLN A 2 -25.05 0.18 -7.83
N ALA A 3 -24.85 -0.14 -6.55
CA ALA A 3 -25.74 -1.02 -5.83
C ALA A 3 -27.02 -0.26 -5.48
N SER A 4 -28.15 -0.75 -5.97
CA SER A 4 -29.46 -0.18 -5.71
C SER A 4 -29.80 -0.21 -4.22
N ARG A 5 -30.20 0.93 -3.67
CA ARG A 5 -30.59 1.08 -2.25
C ARG A 5 -31.75 0.19 -1.79
N ARG A 6 -32.38 -0.51 -2.72
CA ARG A 6 -33.56 -1.35 -2.41
C ARG A 6 -33.23 -2.77 -1.94
N THR A 7 -31.97 -3.20 -2.10
CA THR A 7 -31.55 -4.57 -1.69
C THR A 7 -31.03 -4.62 -0.26
N PHE A 8 -30.78 -3.45 0.37
CA PHE A 8 -30.23 -3.39 1.72
C PHE A 8 -31.26 -3.59 2.85
N THR A 9 -32.53 -3.40 2.55
CA THR A 9 -33.58 -3.38 3.60
C THR A 9 -34.17 -4.74 3.89
N THR A 10 -33.96 -5.75 3.03
CA THR A 10 -34.53 -7.07 3.22
C THR A 10 -33.57 -8.09 3.88
N ALA A 11 -32.30 -7.72 3.98
CA ALA A 11 -31.29 -8.62 4.58
C ALA A 11 -31.10 -8.42 6.10
N LEU A 12 -31.75 -7.42 6.70
CA LEU A 12 -31.56 -7.11 8.13
C LEU A 12 -32.51 -7.85 9.07
N ALA A 13 -33.51 -8.54 8.54
CA ALA A 13 -34.56 -9.14 9.37
C ALA A 13 -34.31 -10.62 9.75
N SER A 14 -33.25 -11.26 9.27
CA SER A 14 -33.04 -12.70 9.49
C SER A 14 -31.80 -13.08 10.29
N LEU A 15 -31.09 -12.12 10.88
CA LEU A 15 -29.78 -12.38 11.53
C LEU A 15 -29.74 -12.13 13.04
N MET A 16 -30.89 -12.20 13.71
CA MET A 16 -30.95 -11.98 15.16
C MET A 16 -30.98 -13.26 16.01
N ALA A 17 -30.61 -14.40 15.47
CA ALA A 17 -30.52 -15.60 16.29
C ALA A 17 -29.26 -16.40 15.89
N GLY A 18 -28.20 -16.24 16.60
CA GLY A 18 -27.12 -17.21 16.62
C GLY A 18 -25.75 -16.85 16.04
N GLY A 19 -25.30 -15.60 16.13
CA GLY A 19 -24.03 -15.24 15.51
C GLY A 19 -23.01 -14.48 16.35
N ALA A 20 -23.13 -14.43 17.67
CA ALA A 20 -22.22 -13.66 18.50
C ALA A 20 -20.84 -14.29 18.74
N LEU A 21 -20.60 -15.50 18.29
CA LEU A 21 -19.35 -16.23 18.58
C LEU A 21 -18.37 -16.34 17.40
N ALA A 22 -18.76 -15.89 16.21
CA ALA A 22 -17.89 -16.00 15.04
C ALA A 22 -16.98 -14.78 14.83
N ALA A 23 -17.18 -13.69 15.57
CA ALA A 23 -16.41 -12.45 15.39
C ALA A 23 -15.03 -12.46 16.07
N CYS A 24 -14.80 -13.33 17.04
CA CYS A 24 -13.55 -13.36 17.80
C CYS A 24 -12.45 -14.24 17.20
N GLY A 25 -12.74 -15.04 16.19
CA GLY A 25 -11.78 -15.98 15.61
C GLY A 25 -11.02 -15.48 14.38
N ARG A 26 -11.33 -14.30 13.87
CA ARG A 26 -10.77 -13.79 12.60
C ARG A 26 -9.77 -12.67 12.72
N GLY A 27 -9.38 -12.28 13.93
CA GLY A 27 -8.49 -11.14 14.14
C GLY A 27 -7.02 -11.37 13.78
N SER A 28 -6.57 -12.61 13.66
CA SER A 28 -5.14 -12.91 13.56
C SER A 28 -4.64 -13.36 12.18
N GLY A 29 -5.52 -13.61 11.23
CA GLY A 29 -5.10 -14.14 9.93
C GLY A 29 -5.45 -13.26 8.73
N GLY A 30 -6.06 -12.10 8.96
CA GLY A 30 -6.63 -11.26 7.92
C GLY A 30 -5.95 -9.92 7.72
N GLY A 31 -4.63 -9.84 7.88
CA GLY A 31 -3.89 -8.61 7.66
C GLY A 31 -4.17 -8.02 6.28
N LYS A 32 -4.30 -6.69 6.22
CA LYS A 32 -4.44 -5.97 4.96
C LYS A 32 -3.27 -6.26 4.05
N THR A 33 -3.53 -6.52 2.78
CA THR A 33 -2.49 -6.67 1.78
C THR A 33 -2.02 -5.32 1.26
N LEU A 34 -0.72 -5.07 1.30
CA LEU A 34 -0.07 -3.88 0.74
C LEU A 34 0.83 -4.29 -0.42
N ARG A 35 0.78 -3.52 -1.48
CA ARG A 35 1.62 -3.70 -2.67
C ARG A 35 2.76 -2.70 -2.62
N LEU A 36 3.98 -3.20 -2.45
CA LEU A 36 5.19 -2.40 -2.48
C LEU A 36 5.77 -2.40 -3.89
N GLY A 37 5.90 -1.22 -4.47
CA GLY A 37 6.58 -1.04 -5.75
C GLY A 37 8.09 -0.86 -5.55
N PHE A 38 8.88 -1.38 -6.47
CA PHE A 38 10.32 -1.21 -6.49
C PHE A 38 10.89 -1.37 -7.90
N ILE A 39 12.12 -0.89 -8.07
CA ILE A 39 12.87 -1.02 -9.31
C ILE A 39 14.04 -1.98 -9.06
N PRO A 40 14.03 -3.20 -9.60
CA PRO A 40 15.02 -4.24 -9.26
C PRO A 40 16.46 -3.89 -9.61
N SER A 41 16.67 -3.04 -10.62
CA SER A 41 18.01 -2.61 -11.04
C SER A 41 18.71 -1.67 -10.03
N TRP A 42 17.97 -1.14 -9.07
CA TRP A 42 18.49 -0.24 -8.04
C TRP A 42 18.72 -1.02 -6.74
N SER A 43 19.98 -1.18 -6.36
CA SER A 43 20.37 -1.97 -5.19
C SER A 43 19.83 -1.39 -3.86
N ASP A 44 19.81 -0.07 -3.74
CA ASP A 44 19.23 0.62 -2.60
C ASP A 44 17.72 0.38 -2.51
N GLY A 45 17.02 0.48 -3.64
CA GLY A 45 15.59 0.22 -3.75
C GLY A 45 15.23 -1.21 -3.38
N LEU A 46 16.00 -2.16 -3.84
CA LEU A 46 15.81 -3.58 -3.52
C LEU A 46 15.97 -3.84 -2.02
N SER A 47 17.06 -3.35 -1.44
CA SER A 47 17.37 -3.53 -0.02
C SER A 47 16.32 -2.87 0.87
N MET A 48 15.95 -1.64 0.57
CA MET A 48 14.96 -0.89 1.34
C MET A 48 13.56 -1.52 1.25
N THR A 49 13.18 -1.99 0.08
CA THR A 49 11.88 -2.66 -0.14
C THR A 49 11.78 -3.92 0.71
N HIS A 50 12.82 -4.75 0.75
CA HIS A 50 12.83 -5.95 1.58
C HIS A 50 12.85 -5.64 3.08
N LEU A 51 13.55 -4.58 3.49
CA LEU A 51 13.55 -4.13 4.88
C LEU A 51 12.14 -3.69 5.31
N VAL A 52 11.51 -2.81 4.54
CA VAL A 52 10.16 -2.32 4.81
C VAL A 52 9.15 -3.46 4.78
N LYS A 53 9.25 -4.37 3.80
CA LYS A 53 8.43 -5.58 3.74
C LYS A 53 8.50 -6.35 5.06
N THR A 54 9.71 -6.64 5.54
CA THR A 54 9.90 -7.40 6.78
C THR A 54 9.27 -6.71 8.00
N GLN A 55 9.39 -5.39 8.09
CA GLN A 55 8.80 -4.64 9.20
C GLN A 55 7.28 -4.61 9.13
N LEU A 56 6.73 -4.43 7.95
CA LEU A 56 5.27 -4.42 7.76
C LEU A 56 4.65 -5.82 8.00
N GLU A 57 5.33 -6.88 7.60
CA GLU A 57 4.89 -8.25 7.90
C GLU A 57 4.88 -8.52 9.41
N LYS A 58 5.88 -8.04 10.14
CA LYS A 58 5.88 -8.10 11.63
C LYS A 58 4.73 -7.31 12.25
N ALA A 59 4.29 -6.25 11.59
CA ALA A 59 3.14 -5.46 12.03
C ALA A 59 1.77 -6.08 11.64
N GLY A 60 1.77 -7.22 10.95
CA GLY A 60 0.56 -7.95 10.61
C GLY A 60 0.03 -7.74 9.20
N TYR A 61 0.75 -7.01 8.35
CA TYR A 61 0.36 -6.84 6.95
C TYR A 61 0.83 -8.01 6.09
N ARG A 62 0.10 -8.27 5.02
CA ARG A 62 0.57 -9.12 3.92
C ARG A 62 1.19 -8.24 2.85
N ILE A 63 2.38 -8.58 2.41
CA ILE A 63 3.12 -7.75 1.46
C ILE A 63 3.25 -8.48 0.13
N LYS A 64 2.81 -7.79 -0.93
CA LYS A 64 3.02 -8.19 -2.31
C LYS A 64 4.04 -7.25 -2.93
N LEU A 65 5.12 -7.80 -3.48
CA LEU A 65 6.10 -7.01 -4.21
C LEU A 65 5.67 -6.85 -5.67
N THR A 66 5.83 -5.64 -6.18
CA THR A 66 5.53 -5.30 -7.57
C THR A 66 6.76 -4.66 -8.17
N ASP A 67 7.43 -5.37 -9.06
CA ASP A 67 8.59 -4.88 -9.78
C ASP A 67 8.17 -4.05 -10.99
N LEU A 68 8.83 -2.93 -11.17
CA LEU A 68 8.64 -2.03 -12.29
C LEU A 68 10.01 -1.62 -12.85
N SER A 69 10.07 -1.41 -14.15
CA SER A 69 11.35 -1.11 -14.82
C SER A 69 11.81 0.33 -14.61
N GLU A 70 10.87 1.24 -14.36
CA GLU A 70 11.14 2.68 -14.32
C GLU A 70 10.26 3.40 -13.30
N ALA A 71 10.70 4.59 -12.89
CA ALA A 71 9.99 5.43 -11.92
C ALA A 71 8.63 5.94 -12.46
N GLY A 72 8.54 6.30 -13.73
CA GLY A 72 7.30 6.80 -14.34
C GLY A 72 6.11 5.87 -14.14
N PRO A 73 6.16 4.63 -14.61
CA PRO A 73 5.13 3.63 -14.36
C PRO A 73 4.84 3.38 -12.87
N LEU A 74 5.86 3.45 -12.02
CA LEU A 74 5.72 3.26 -10.59
C LEU A 74 4.90 4.37 -9.95
N TYR A 75 5.20 5.64 -10.25
CA TYR A 75 4.42 6.78 -9.77
C TYR A 75 2.99 6.80 -10.33
N ALA A 76 2.81 6.39 -11.58
CA ALA A 76 1.47 6.19 -12.14
C ALA A 76 0.69 5.11 -11.37
N GLY A 77 1.34 4.00 -11.05
CA GLY A 77 0.77 2.91 -10.25
C GLY A 77 0.36 3.38 -8.84
N LEU A 78 1.18 4.19 -8.18
CA LEU A 78 0.84 4.82 -6.90
C LEU A 78 -0.40 5.70 -7.02
N SER A 79 -0.45 6.56 -8.04
CA SER A 79 -1.56 7.49 -8.23
C SER A 79 -2.89 6.80 -8.53
N GLN A 80 -2.85 5.62 -9.12
CA GLN A 80 -4.02 4.81 -9.50
C GLN A 80 -4.41 3.78 -8.43
N GLY A 81 -3.60 3.64 -7.38
CA GLY A 81 -3.82 2.63 -6.36
C GLY A 81 -3.43 1.21 -6.77
N ALA A 82 -2.68 1.04 -7.86
CA ALA A 82 -2.10 -0.25 -8.25
C ALA A 82 -0.88 -0.63 -7.41
N VAL A 83 -0.18 0.37 -6.88
CA VAL A 83 0.89 0.27 -5.89
C VAL A 83 0.47 1.09 -4.68
N ASP A 84 0.72 0.56 -3.48
CA ASP A 84 0.33 1.22 -2.23
C ASP A 84 1.49 2.02 -1.62
N LEU A 85 2.72 1.54 -1.78
CA LEU A 85 3.90 2.15 -1.17
C LEU A 85 5.14 1.98 -2.05
N TYR A 86 5.95 3.03 -2.11
CA TYR A 86 7.26 3.02 -2.78
C TYR A 86 8.34 3.48 -1.79
N PRO A 87 9.09 2.54 -1.17
CA PRO A 87 10.06 2.86 -0.13
C PRO A 87 11.30 3.61 -0.59
N SER A 88 11.69 3.46 -1.85
CA SER A 88 12.93 4.05 -2.40
C SER A 88 12.67 5.25 -3.31
N ALA A 89 11.71 6.07 -2.96
CA ALA A 89 11.39 7.29 -3.70
C ALA A 89 12.42 8.41 -3.45
N TRP A 90 12.73 9.18 -4.49
CA TRP A 90 13.58 10.37 -4.44
C TRP A 90 12.79 11.60 -4.94
N PRO A 91 11.76 12.03 -4.19
CA PRO A 91 10.76 12.98 -4.68
C PRO A 91 11.30 14.40 -4.96
N ASP A 92 12.38 14.78 -4.29
CA ASP A 92 12.92 16.14 -4.40
C ASP A 92 14.07 16.28 -5.43
N VAL A 93 14.54 15.17 -5.95
CA VAL A 93 15.69 15.14 -6.86
C VAL A 93 15.36 14.39 -8.14
N THR A 94 15.64 13.10 -8.17
CA THR A 94 15.52 12.26 -9.37
C THR A 94 14.07 12.07 -9.84
N HIS A 95 13.14 12.03 -8.91
CA HIS A 95 11.72 11.79 -9.21
C HIS A 95 10.84 13.03 -9.08
N LYS A 96 11.45 14.20 -9.01
CA LYS A 96 10.71 15.45 -8.78
C LYS A 96 9.59 15.67 -9.79
N GLU A 97 9.84 15.44 -11.06
CA GLU A 97 8.83 15.64 -12.13
C GLU A 97 7.62 14.71 -11.94
N TYR A 98 7.83 13.46 -11.52
CA TYR A 98 6.75 12.51 -11.25
C TYR A 98 5.99 12.89 -9.99
N MET A 99 6.70 13.28 -8.92
CA MET A 99 6.07 13.74 -7.70
C MET A 99 5.21 14.97 -7.94
N ASP A 100 5.69 15.96 -8.67
CA ASP A 100 4.94 17.17 -9.01
C ASP A 100 3.69 16.85 -9.83
N LYS A 101 3.80 15.92 -10.78
CA LYS A 101 2.67 15.46 -11.62
C LYS A 101 1.57 14.77 -10.83
N TYR A 102 1.94 13.95 -9.87
CA TYR A 102 1.00 13.07 -9.14
C TYR A 102 0.74 13.51 -7.70
N ARG A 103 1.27 14.64 -7.25
CA ARG A 103 1.18 15.14 -5.86
C ARG A 103 -0.22 15.15 -5.27
N LYS A 104 -1.24 15.30 -6.07
CA LYS A 104 -2.65 15.25 -5.61
C LYS A 104 -3.09 13.88 -5.10
N TYR A 105 -2.42 12.82 -5.52
CA TYR A 105 -2.82 11.44 -5.31
C TYR A 105 -1.83 10.66 -4.46
N ILE A 106 -0.66 11.24 -4.18
CA ILE A 106 0.45 10.58 -3.50
C ILE A 106 0.85 11.42 -2.29
N GLU A 107 1.02 10.75 -1.16
CA GLU A 107 1.54 11.35 0.05
C GLU A 107 3.02 10.99 0.23
N ASP A 108 3.83 11.99 0.52
CA ASP A 108 5.22 11.80 0.96
C ASP A 108 5.23 11.57 2.47
N LEU A 109 5.67 10.40 2.88
CA LEU A 109 5.71 10.00 4.29
C LEU A 109 6.97 10.50 5.02
N GLY A 110 7.82 11.24 4.34
CA GLY A 110 9.05 11.79 4.88
C GLY A 110 10.31 10.97 4.57
N THR A 111 11.42 11.48 5.05
CA THR A 111 12.76 10.92 4.79
C THR A 111 13.16 9.96 5.91
N TYR A 112 13.60 8.76 5.57
CA TYR A 112 14.05 7.77 6.53
C TYR A 112 15.56 7.88 6.86
N TYR A 113 16.30 8.71 6.15
CA TYR A 113 17.69 9.07 6.47
C TYR A 113 17.98 10.51 6.06
N ASP A 114 18.96 11.11 6.68
CA ASP A 114 19.44 12.45 6.36
C ASP A 114 20.84 12.34 5.72
N ALA A 115 20.89 12.49 4.40
CA ALA A 115 22.13 12.39 3.64
C ALA A 115 23.17 13.47 4.04
N ALA A 116 22.73 14.56 4.66
CA ALA A 116 23.66 15.60 5.14
C ALA A 116 24.42 15.19 6.41
N LYS A 117 24.03 14.08 7.04
CA LYS A 117 24.67 13.57 8.26
C LYS A 117 25.55 12.34 8.01
N LEU A 118 25.65 11.91 6.76
CA LEU A 118 26.55 10.84 6.35
C LEU A 118 27.86 11.43 5.87
#